data_00ee7799e1cc4b277048dc2a50b6b012
#
_entry.id   00ee7799e1cc4b277048dc2a50b6b012
#
_cell.length_a   1.000
_cell.length_b   1.000
_cell.length_c   1.000
_cell.angle_alpha   90.00
_cell.angle_beta   90.00
_cell.angle_gamma   90.00
#
_symmetry.space_group_name_H-M   'P 1'
#
loop_
_entity.id
_entity.type
_entity.pdbx_description
1 polymer ?
#
loop_
_entity_poly.entity_id
_entity_poly.type
_entity_poly.pdbx_seq_one_letter_code
_entity_poly.pdbx_strand_id
1 'polypeptide(L)'
;MPSTEEQRAQLRQAALEYHEFPTPGKLAISATKSLVNQRDLALAYSPGVAAACEAIVEDPSSIFRYTARGNLVAVVTNGTAVLGLGNIGPEAAKPVMEGKAVLFKKFAGIDVFDIELRENDPQKLVEIIAALEPTFGGINL
;
A
#
# COMPACT_ATOMS: atom_id res chain seq x y z
N MET A 1 -9.37 -39.64 -8.86
CA MET A 1 -9.00 -38.42 -8.11
C MET A 1 -7.80 -37.82 -8.82
N PRO A 2 -7.73 -36.50 -9.03
CA PRO A 2 -6.56 -35.88 -9.66
C PRO A 2 -5.30 -36.16 -8.83
N SER A 3 -4.16 -36.30 -9.51
CA SER A 3 -2.88 -36.48 -8.84
C SER A 3 -2.48 -35.22 -8.08
N THR A 4 -1.55 -35.33 -7.11
CA THR A 4 -1.05 -34.15 -6.37
C THR A 4 -0.43 -33.11 -7.31
N GLU A 5 0.13 -33.54 -8.43
CA GLU A 5 0.73 -32.67 -9.44
C GLU A 5 -0.35 -31.93 -10.26
N GLU A 6 -1.43 -32.61 -10.63
CA GLU A 6 -2.59 -31.98 -11.27
C GLU A 6 -3.29 -30.97 -10.38
N GLN A 7 -3.42 -31.24 -9.08
CA GLN A 7 -3.97 -30.30 -8.11
C GLN A 7 -3.10 -29.05 -7.98
N ARG A 8 -1.77 -29.18 -7.97
CA ARG A 8 -0.84 -28.05 -7.95
C ARG A 8 -0.94 -27.20 -9.22
N ALA A 9 -1.04 -27.84 -10.38
CA ALA A 9 -1.17 -27.14 -11.65
C ALA A 9 -2.50 -26.37 -11.74
N GLN A 10 -3.61 -26.95 -11.26
CA GLN A 10 -4.91 -26.31 -11.19
C GLN A 10 -4.90 -25.11 -10.23
N LEU A 11 -4.32 -25.26 -9.06
CA LEU A 11 -4.18 -24.15 -8.09
C LEU A 11 -3.33 -23.02 -8.66
N ARG A 12 -2.23 -23.35 -9.34
CA ARG A 12 -1.37 -22.37 -9.99
C ARG A 12 -2.12 -21.57 -11.04
N GLN A 13 -2.88 -22.23 -11.90
CA GLN A 13 -3.67 -21.57 -12.94
C GLN A 13 -4.73 -20.66 -12.32
N ALA A 14 -5.50 -21.15 -11.35
CA ALA A 14 -6.51 -20.37 -10.65
C ALA A 14 -5.92 -19.16 -9.94
N ALA A 15 -4.74 -19.29 -9.34
CA ALA A 15 -4.04 -18.18 -8.71
C ALA A 15 -3.62 -17.09 -9.70
N LEU A 16 -3.13 -17.48 -10.89
CA LEU A 16 -2.78 -16.50 -11.92
C LEU A 16 -4.02 -15.75 -12.43
N GLU A 17 -5.10 -16.47 -12.71
CA GLU A 17 -6.38 -15.87 -13.12
C GLU A 17 -6.93 -14.93 -12.04
N TYR A 18 -6.86 -15.30 -10.77
CA TYR A 18 -7.27 -14.45 -9.65
C TYR A 18 -6.48 -13.14 -9.58
N HIS A 19 -5.18 -13.17 -9.89
CA HIS A 19 -4.34 -11.96 -9.86
C HIS A 19 -4.52 -11.07 -11.09
N GLU A 20 -4.95 -11.65 -12.23
CA GLU A 20 -5.11 -10.93 -13.49
C GLU A 20 -6.51 -10.32 -13.66
N PHE A 21 -7.57 -11.04 -13.24
CA PHE A 21 -8.96 -10.70 -13.52
C PHE A 21 -9.78 -10.40 -12.25
N PRO A 22 -10.84 -9.54 -12.36
CA PRO A 22 -11.24 -8.72 -13.52
C PRO A 22 -10.32 -7.51 -13.76
N THR A 23 -9.51 -7.16 -12.77
CA THR A 23 -8.54 -6.05 -12.81
C THR A 23 -7.22 -6.55 -12.24
N PRO A 24 -6.07 -6.27 -12.88
CA PRO A 24 -4.78 -6.71 -12.37
C PRO A 24 -4.50 -6.24 -10.94
N GLY A 25 -3.95 -7.13 -10.13
CA GLY A 25 -3.61 -6.87 -8.73
C GLY A 25 -4.78 -7.03 -7.77
N LYS A 26 -4.56 -6.66 -6.50
CA LYS A 26 -5.51 -6.84 -5.40
C LYS A 26 -5.87 -5.54 -4.70
N LEU A 27 -5.26 -4.41 -5.10
CA LEU A 27 -5.44 -3.11 -4.49
C LEU A 27 -5.99 -2.11 -5.50
N ALA A 28 -6.81 -1.19 -5.00
CA ALA A 28 -7.22 0.01 -5.71
C ALA A 28 -7.18 1.20 -4.75
N ILE A 29 -6.94 2.39 -5.28
CA ILE A 29 -6.98 3.64 -4.52
C ILE A 29 -8.29 4.34 -4.89
N SER A 30 -9.08 4.69 -3.89
CA SER A 30 -10.35 5.40 -4.09
C SER A 30 -10.39 6.70 -3.30
N ALA A 31 -11.01 7.72 -3.90
CA ALA A 31 -11.29 8.97 -3.20
C ALA A 31 -12.39 8.78 -2.15
N THR A 32 -12.25 9.44 -0.99
CA THR A 32 -13.25 9.44 0.09
C THR A 32 -14.18 10.66 0.04
N LYS A 33 -13.87 11.63 -0.81
CA LYS A 33 -14.63 12.88 -1.00
C LYS A 33 -15.20 12.96 -2.40
N SER A 34 -16.37 13.58 -2.52
CA SER A 34 -16.98 13.88 -3.80
C SER A 34 -16.19 14.97 -4.53
N LEU A 35 -16.09 14.86 -5.85
CA LEU A 35 -15.51 15.87 -6.75
C LEU A 35 -16.37 15.97 -8.01
N VAL A 36 -17.55 16.61 -7.90
CA VAL A 36 -18.53 16.68 -8.99
C VAL A 36 -18.80 18.09 -9.49
N ASN A 37 -18.33 19.11 -8.79
CA ASN A 37 -18.56 20.51 -9.14
C ASN A 37 -17.39 21.42 -8.76
N GLN A 38 -17.47 22.69 -9.17
CA GLN A 38 -16.44 23.73 -8.93
C GLN A 38 -16.18 23.97 -7.43
N ARG A 39 -17.22 23.88 -6.61
CA ARG A 39 -17.07 24.03 -5.16
C ARG A 39 -16.25 22.88 -4.55
N ASP A 40 -16.55 21.66 -4.95
CA ASP A 40 -15.79 20.48 -4.49
C ASP A 40 -14.31 20.61 -4.87
N LEU A 41 -14.02 21.05 -6.10
CA LEU A 41 -12.66 21.28 -6.57
C LEU A 41 -11.95 22.37 -5.74
N ALA A 42 -12.64 23.48 -5.45
CA ALA A 42 -12.08 24.55 -4.64
C ALA A 42 -11.77 24.11 -3.19
N LEU A 43 -12.55 23.20 -2.63
CA LEU A 43 -12.32 22.64 -1.29
C LEU A 43 -11.23 21.56 -1.29
N ALA A 44 -11.26 20.68 -2.29
CA ALA A 44 -10.34 19.53 -2.36
C ALA A 44 -8.92 19.92 -2.77
N TYR A 45 -8.78 21.02 -3.54
CA TYR A 45 -7.49 21.45 -4.07
C TYR A 45 -7.31 22.96 -3.88
N SER A 46 -7.38 23.76 -4.94
CA SER A 46 -7.09 25.19 -4.85
C SER A 46 -8.37 26.04 -4.94
N PRO A 47 -8.54 27.02 -4.04
CA PRO A 47 -7.64 27.52 -2.98
C PRO A 47 -7.83 26.87 -1.60
N GLY A 48 -8.89 26.10 -1.38
CA GLY A 48 -9.31 25.65 -0.05
C GLY A 48 -8.34 24.72 0.67
N VAL A 49 -7.53 23.92 -0.06
CA VAL A 49 -6.53 23.02 0.53
C VAL A 49 -5.51 23.76 1.40
N ALA A 50 -5.24 25.04 1.13
CA ALA A 50 -4.31 25.84 1.93
C ALA A 50 -4.73 25.90 3.41
N ALA A 51 -6.00 25.95 3.72
CA ALA A 51 -6.49 25.97 5.10
C ALA A 51 -6.10 24.70 5.88
N ALA A 52 -6.15 23.53 5.25
CA ALA A 52 -5.70 22.29 5.87
C ALA A 52 -4.16 22.28 6.09
N CYS A 53 -3.40 22.79 5.11
CA CYS A 53 -1.94 22.90 5.23
C CYS A 53 -1.56 23.84 6.37
N GLU A 54 -2.16 25.00 6.45
CA GLU A 54 -1.93 26.01 7.51
C GLU A 54 -2.26 25.44 8.90
N ALA A 55 -3.38 24.77 9.04
CA ALA A 55 -3.76 24.12 10.29
C ALA A 55 -2.76 23.05 10.76
N ILE A 56 -2.15 22.30 9.82
CA ILE A 56 -1.10 21.33 10.16
C ILE A 56 0.23 22.03 10.52
N VAL A 57 0.54 23.17 9.90
CA VAL A 57 1.70 23.97 10.26
C VAL A 57 1.55 24.54 11.68
N GLU A 58 0.35 25.02 12.03
CA GLU A 58 0.05 25.57 13.36
C GLU A 58 0.05 24.48 14.45
N ASP A 59 -0.57 23.35 14.15
CA ASP A 59 -0.60 22.17 15.03
C ASP A 59 -0.32 20.90 14.22
N PRO A 60 0.93 20.37 14.29
CA PRO A 60 1.31 19.15 13.55
C PRO A 60 0.44 17.92 13.83
N SER A 61 -0.21 17.84 14.99
CA SER A 61 -1.11 16.74 15.32
C SER A 61 -2.38 16.73 14.46
N SER A 62 -2.73 17.86 13.88
CA SER A 62 -3.86 18.03 12.96
C SER A 62 -3.72 17.21 11.66
N ILE A 63 -2.53 16.70 11.34
CA ILE A 63 -2.33 15.79 10.19
C ILE A 63 -3.25 14.57 10.25
N PHE A 64 -3.55 14.06 11.44
CA PHE A 64 -4.45 12.92 11.64
C PHE A 64 -5.93 13.28 11.45
N ARG A 65 -6.28 14.55 11.44
CA ARG A 65 -7.65 15.04 11.20
C ARG A 65 -7.89 15.35 9.73
N TYR A 66 -6.88 15.86 9.04
CA TYR A 66 -7.04 16.42 7.69
C TYR A 66 -6.41 15.59 6.58
N THR A 67 -5.76 14.46 6.93
CA THR A 67 -5.19 13.53 5.95
C THR A 67 -5.56 12.08 6.26
N ALA A 68 -5.28 11.18 5.31
CA ALA A 68 -5.46 9.75 5.49
C ALA A 68 -4.37 9.08 6.37
N ARG A 69 -3.38 9.83 6.86
CA ARG A 69 -2.20 9.29 7.55
C ARG A 69 -2.55 8.35 8.70
N GLY A 70 -3.57 8.66 9.48
CA GLY A 70 -3.95 7.90 10.68
C GLY A 70 -4.41 6.46 10.41
N ASN A 71 -4.86 6.17 9.19
CA ASN A 71 -5.31 4.83 8.78
C ASN A 71 -4.52 4.28 7.60
N LEU A 72 -3.30 4.75 7.37
CA LEU A 72 -2.47 4.35 6.25
C LEU A 72 -1.14 3.76 6.76
N VAL A 73 -0.87 2.51 6.41
CA VAL A 73 0.36 1.79 6.76
C VAL A 73 1.16 1.50 5.49
N ALA A 74 2.48 1.67 5.56
CA ALA A 74 3.38 1.15 4.54
C ALA A 74 3.77 -0.29 4.87
N VAL A 75 3.63 -1.19 3.91
CA VAL A 75 4.26 -2.52 3.94
C VAL A 75 5.46 -2.47 2.99
N VAL A 76 6.67 -2.58 3.55
CA VAL A 76 7.91 -2.34 2.79
C VAL A 76 8.69 -3.63 2.62
N THR A 77 9.24 -3.85 1.43
CA THR A 77 10.13 -4.97 1.13
C THR A 77 11.17 -4.58 0.08
N ASN A 78 12.31 -5.26 0.10
CA ASN A 78 13.25 -5.29 -1.04
C ASN A 78 13.25 -6.65 -1.76
N GLY A 79 12.37 -7.58 -1.36
CA GLY A 79 12.21 -8.88 -1.99
C GLY A 79 13.33 -9.87 -1.73
N THR A 80 14.19 -9.66 -0.73
CA THR A 80 15.35 -10.50 -0.45
C THR A 80 15.01 -11.77 0.35
N ALA A 81 13.88 -11.80 1.05
CA ALA A 81 13.48 -12.92 1.93
C ALA A 81 11.97 -13.16 1.86
N VAL A 82 11.48 -13.56 0.72
CA VAL A 82 10.05 -13.89 0.52
C VAL A 82 9.80 -15.34 0.96
N LEU A 83 8.79 -15.53 1.84
CA LEU A 83 8.48 -16.84 2.43
C LEU A 83 8.26 -17.92 1.35
N GLY A 84 9.06 -18.98 1.42
CA GLY A 84 9.02 -20.12 0.49
C GLY A 84 9.70 -19.88 -0.86
N LEU A 85 10.12 -18.65 -1.18
CA LEU A 85 10.70 -18.29 -2.48
C LEU A 85 12.11 -17.68 -2.36
N GLY A 86 12.51 -17.20 -1.16
CA GLY A 86 13.81 -16.61 -0.92
C GLY A 86 13.98 -15.22 -1.54
N ASN A 87 15.14 -14.98 -2.11
CA ASN A 87 15.46 -13.70 -2.78
C ASN A 87 14.97 -13.73 -4.23
N ILE A 88 13.81 -13.13 -4.47
CA ILE A 88 13.18 -13.04 -5.80
C ILE A 88 13.13 -11.61 -6.35
N GLY A 89 13.65 -10.64 -5.59
CA GLY A 89 13.65 -9.23 -5.95
C GLY A 89 12.34 -8.49 -5.62
N PRO A 90 12.40 -7.14 -5.68
CA PRO A 90 11.26 -6.32 -5.24
C PRO A 90 10.01 -6.47 -6.12
N GLU A 91 10.14 -6.53 -7.44
CA GLU A 91 8.99 -6.64 -8.35
C GLU A 91 8.23 -7.96 -8.15
N ALA A 92 8.94 -9.06 -8.06
CA ALA A 92 8.31 -10.37 -7.88
C ALA A 92 7.72 -10.55 -6.47
N ALA A 93 8.14 -9.75 -5.50
CA ALA A 93 7.57 -9.73 -4.15
C ALA A 93 6.22 -8.99 -4.08
N LYS A 94 5.91 -8.10 -5.04
CA LYS A 94 4.71 -7.26 -5.01
C LYS A 94 3.41 -8.03 -4.82
N PRO A 95 3.12 -9.14 -5.49
CA PRO A 95 1.87 -9.88 -5.26
C PRO A 95 1.69 -10.35 -3.81
N VAL A 96 2.79 -10.70 -3.13
CA VAL A 96 2.76 -11.08 -1.70
C VAL A 96 2.45 -9.87 -0.82
N MET A 97 3.03 -8.70 -1.13
CA MET A 97 2.82 -7.46 -0.39
C MET A 97 1.39 -6.94 -0.57
N GLU A 98 0.83 -6.99 -1.77
CA GLU A 98 -0.59 -6.71 -2.00
C GLU A 98 -1.50 -7.67 -1.23
N GLY A 99 -1.16 -8.95 -1.17
CA GLY A 99 -1.87 -9.94 -0.34
C GLY A 99 -1.85 -9.55 1.14
N LYS A 100 -0.70 -9.12 1.66
CA LYS A 100 -0.58 -8.60 3.03
C LYS A 100 -1.47 -7.36 3.26
N ALA A 101 -1.52 -6.45 2.30
CA ALA A 101 -2.40 -5.28 2.34
C ALA A 101 -3.89 -5.67 2.43
N VAL A 102 -4.32 -6.67 1.66
CA VAL A 102 -5.69 -7.20 1.73
C VAL A 102 -6.01 -7.77 3.11
N LEU A 103 -5.06 -8.46 3.76
CA LEU A 103 -5.23 -8.98 5.11
C LEU A 103 -5.37 -7.85 6.15
N PHE A 104 -4.55 -6.79 6.07
CA PHE A 104 -4.69 -5.60 6.91
C PHE A 104 -6.07 -4.97 6.77
N LYS A 105 -6.57 -4.84 5.54
CA LYS A 105 -7.91 -4.30 5.29
C LYS A 105 -9.01 -5.20 5.85
N LYS A 106 -8.92 -6.49 5.59
CA LYS A 106 -9.94 -7.47 6.00
C LYS A 106 -10.06 -7.58 7.51
N PHE A 107 -8.95 -7.64 8.22
CA PHE A 107 -8.93 -7.95 9.65
C PHE A 107 -8.84 -6.74 10.56
N ALA A 108 -8.30 -5.63 10.09
CA ALA A 108 -8.10 -4.43 10.90
C ALA A 108 -8.74 -3.16 10.32
N GLY A 109 -9.26 -3.19 9.10
CA GLY A 109 -9.80 -2.00 8.43
C GLY A 109 -8.74 -0.97 8.05
N ILE A 110 -7.46 -1.35 8.07
CA ILE A 110 -6.33 -0.47 7.78
C ILE A 110 -6.05 -0.46 6.29
N ASP A 111 -5.88 0.73 5.72
CA ASP A 111 -5.41 0.92 4.34
C ASP A 111 -3.89 0.76 4.28
N VAL A 112 -3.40 0.15 3.21
CA VAL A 112 -1.98 -0.14 3.04
C VAL A 112 -1.51 0.27 1.65
N PHE A 113 -0.36 0.95 1.60
CA PHE A 113 0.47 0.98 0.41
C PHE A 113 1.60 -0.05 0.56
N ASP A 114 1.71 -0.96 -0.41
CA ASP A 114 2.87 -1.81 -0.56
C ASP A 114 3.98 -1.03 -1.29
N ILE A 115 5.18 -1.07 -0.73
CA ILE A 115 6.35 -0.33 -1.24
C ILE A 115 7.50 -1.29 -1.44
N GLU A 116 7.81 -1.54 -2.69
CA GLU A 116 8.91 -2.39 -3.11
C GLU A 116 10.13 -1.51 -3.43
N LEU A 117 11.21 -1.70 -2.69
CA LEU A 117 12.43 -0.90 -2.80
C LEU A 117 13.55 -1.67 -3.49
N ARG A 118 14.19 -1.05 -4.47
CA ARG A 118 15.39 -1.58 -5.13
C ARG A 118 16.64 -1.09 -4.41
N GLU A 119 16.82 -1.55 -3.17
CA GLU A 119 18.01 -1.27 -2.36
C GLU A 119 18.39 -2.50 -1.54
N ASN A 120 19.64 -2.89 -1.55
CA ASN A 120 20.17 -4.04 -0.83
C ASN A 120 21.14 -3.65 0.29
N ASP A 121 21.62 -2.41 0.32
CA ASP A 121 22.43 -1.90 1.42
C ASP A 121 21.54 -1.64 2.63
N PRO A 122 21.77 -2.31 3.78
CA PRO A 122 20.89 -2.17 4.95
C PRO A 122 20.85 -0.76 5.50
N GLN A 123 21.96 -0.02 5.46
CA GLN A 123 22.02 1.34 5.99
C GLN A 123 21.18 2.29 5.14
N LYS A 124 21.32 2.20 3.83
CA LYS A 124 20.52 3.01 2.89
C LYS A 124 19.04 2.65 2.97
N LEU A 125 18.73 1.36 3.15
CA LEU A 125 17.35 0.90 3.30
C LEU A 125 16.70 1.53 4.54
N VAL A 126 17.41 1.56 5.67
CA VAL A 126 16.94 2.23 6.90
C VAL A 126 16.68 3.72 6.66
N GLU A 127 17.60 4.42 5.98
CA GLU A 127 17.44 5.84 5.65
C GLU A 127 16.22 6.10 4.77
N ILE A 128 16.00 5.28 3.74
CA ILE A 128 14.85 5.38 2.83
C ILE A 128 13.54 5.15 3.62
N ILE A 129 13.49 4.10 4.43
CA ILE A 129 12.29 3.75 5.20
C ILE A 129 11.97 4.84 6.22
N ALA A 130 12.98 5.37 6.93
CA ALA A 130 12.80 6.47 7.87
C ALA A 130 12.23 7.73 7.19
N ALA A 131 12.66 8.02 5.96
CA ALA A 131 12.19 9.15 5.18
C ALA A 131 10.72 9.03 4.72
N LEU A 132 10.12 7.84 4.77
CA LEU A 132 8.70 7.61 4.46
C LEU A 132 7.75 7.98 5.61
N GLU A 133 8.28 8.21 6.81
CA GLU A 133 7.50 8.44 8.03
C GLU A 133 6.37 9.47 7.88
N PRO A 134 6.54 10.63 7.22
CA PRO A 134 5.50 11.65 7.15
C PRO A 134 4.19 11.20 6.49
N THR A 135 4.23 10.19 5.62
CA THR A 135 3.06 9.70 4.88
C THR A 135 2.19 8.73 5.68
N PHE A 136 2.80 8.00 6.63
CA PHE A 136 2.17 6.82 7.22
C PHE A 136 1.91 6.95 8.72
N GLY A 137 0.83 6.32 9.17
CA GLY A 137 0.56 6.11 10.58
C GLY A 137 1.36 4.97 11.18
N GLY A 138 1.91 4.08 10.35
CA GLY A 138 2.77 2.97 10.75
C GLY A 138 3.50 2.37 9.55
N ILE A 139 4.58 1.65 9.83
CA ILE A 139 5.39 0.94 8.84
C ILE A 139 5.57 -0.50 9.30
N ASN A 140 5.29 -1.44 8.41
CA ASN A 140 5.54 -2.88 8.58
C ASN A 140 6.65 -3.32 7.62
N LEU A 141 7.66 -3.97 8.16
CA LEU A 141 8.81 -4.48 7.40
C LEU A 141 8.71 -5.99 7.18
#